data_a2a57064863d5a4190dd12ec0e2beee8
#
_entry.id   a2a57064863d5a4190dd12ec0e2beee8
#
_cell.length_a   1.000
_cell.length_b   1.000
_cell.length_c   1.000
_cell.angle_alpha   90.00
_cell.angle_beta   90.00
_cell.angle_gamma   90.00
#
_symmetry.space_group_name_H-M   'P 1'
#
loop_
_entity.id
_entity.type
_entity.pdbx_description
1 polymer ?
#
loop_
_entity_poly.entity_id
_entity_poly.type
_entity_poly.pdbx_seq_one_letter_code
_entity_poly.pdbx_strand_id
1 'polypeptide(L)'
;PAIPGMGNTGGLQLELEDRKSLGAEELQKAVEALLANYHNEPAIASISSMYQADVPQYFLNIDRDKVQLMGLQLNQVFSTLGYYMGQAYVNDFVEFGRIYQVKLEAGEQAQKVIDDVLKLSVVNSKGEMVPFSSFTQIEQKLGMDQINRYNMYSAASITITPAAGSSSGQAIEAVGSLIKNQLGNEFGYEWTSVAYQETHSGNTTTIILIMALLVAYLVLAAQYESWTSPVAAVM
;
A
#
# COMPACT_ATOMS: atom_id res chain seq x y z
N PRO A 1 22.56 -0.95 0.82
CA PRO A 1 21.61 -1.75 1.58
C PRO A 1 20.52 -0.82 2.13
N ALA A 2 19.25 -1.25 1.94
CA ALA A 2 18.12 -0.50 2.48
C ALA A 2 18.22 -0.45 4.02
N ILE A 3 17.94 0.70 4.60
CA ILE A 3 17.91 0.85 6.06
C ILE A 3 16.63 0.19 6.55
N PRO A 4 16.69 -0.76 7.50
CA PRO A 4 15.50 -1.39 8.04
C PRO A 4 14.50 -0.35 8.55
N GLY A 5 13.23 -0.44 8.10
CA GLY A 5 12.16 0.49 8.44
C GLY A 5 12.04 1.72 7.53
N MET A 6 12.97 1.92 6.62
CA MET A 6 12.92 2.97 5.61
C MET A 6 12.69 2.34 4.25
N GLY A 7 11.51 2.18 3.76
CA GLY A 7 11.17 1.50 2.51
C GLY A 7 12.22 1.55 1.38
N ASN A 8 12.12 0.64 0.44
CA ASN A 8 13.05 0.54 -0.71
C ASN A 8 12.74 1.55 -1.83
N THR A 9 11.68 2.30 -1.71
CA THR A 9 11.22 3.29 -2.69
C THR A 9 11.86 4.65 -2.39
N GLY A 10 12.54 5.22 -3.37
CA GLY A 10 13.02 6.60 -3.27
C GLY A 10 11.83 7.57 -3.24
N GLY A 11 11.97 8.68 -2.50
CA GLY A 11 10.93 9.69 -2.36
C GLY A 11 10.30 9.76 -0.98
N LEU A 12 9.36 10.68 -0.80
CA LEU A 12 8.58 10.85 0.42
C LEU A 12 7.33 9.98 0.34
N GLN A 13 6.99 9.31 1.42
CA GLN A 13 5.80 8.46 1.49
C GLN A 13 4.78 9.04 2.44
N LEU A 14 3.52 9.01 2.01
CA LEU A 14 2.35 9.50 2.72
C LEU A 14 1.23 8.46 2.61
N GLU A 15 0.54 8.21 3.70
CA GLU A 15 -0.69 7.43 3.75
C GLU A 15 -1.87 8.38 3.87
N LEU A 16 -2.71 8.39 2.82
CA LEU A 16 -3.97 9.13 2.81
C LEU A 16 -5.07 8.24 3.42
N GLU A 17 -5.65 8.66 4.54
CA GLU A 17 -6.54 7.85 5.35
C GLU A 17 -8.01 8.29 5.22
N ASP A 18 -8.88 7.33 4.98
CA ASP A 18 -10.34 7.54 5.09
C ASP A 18 -10.80 7.38 6.55
N ARG A 19 -10.63 8.45 7.34
CA ARG A 19 -11.02 8.48 8.77
C ARG A 19 -12.52 8.58 8.99
N LYS A 20 -13.28 8.96 7.96
CA LYS A 20 -14.73 9.10 8.03
C LYS A 20 -15.50 7.93 7.44
N SER A 21 -14.81 6.92 6.93
CA SER A 21 -15.42 5.74 6.28
C SER A 21 -16.30 6.14 5.09
N LEU A 22 -15.81 7.04 4.25
CA LEU A 22 -16.48 7.50 3.04
C LEU A 22 -16.53 6.41 1.96
N GLY A 23 -15.56 5.49 1.99
CA GLY A 23 -15.48 4.33 1.11
C GLY A 23 -14.38 4.43 0.06
N ALA A 24 -14.15 3.29 -0.61
CA ALA A 24 -13.04 3.12 -1.53
C ALA A 24 -13.08 4.04 -2.75
N GLU A 25 -14.28 4.27 -3.29
CA GLU A 25 -14.46 5.13 -4.46
C GLU A 25 -14.15 6.59 -4.13
N GLU A 26 -14.55 7.08 -2.95
CA GLU A 26 -14.25 8.46 -2.52
C GLU A 26 -12.76 8.62 -2.22
N LEU A 27 -12.12 7.60 -1.64
CA LEU A 27 -10.66 7.60 -1.45
C LEU A 27 -9.93 7.63 -2.79
N GLN A 28 -10.41 6.90 -3.81
CA GLN A 28 -9.84 6.96 -5.15
C GLN A 28 -9.96 8.36 -5.76
N LYS A 29 -11.16 8.97 -5.70
CA LYS A 29 -11.35 10.35 -6.19
C LYS A 29 -10.43 11.34 -5.49
N ALA A 30 -10.21 11.17 -4.19
CA ALA A 30 -9.27 11.99 -3.43
C ALA A 30 -7.83 11.83 -3.93
N VAL A 31 -7.38 10.59 -4.18
CA VAL A 31 -6.07 10.32 -4.77
C VAL A 31 -5.96 10.95 -6.17
N GLU A 32 -6.95 10.75 -7.03
CA GLU A 32 -6.99 11.32 -8.38
C GLU A 32 -6.94 12.85 -8.37
N ALA A 33 -7.64 13.49 -7.42
CA ALA A 33 -7.59 14.94 -7.25
C ALA A 33 -6.17 15.44 -6.92
N LEU A 34 -5.42 14.72 -6.08
CA LEU A 34 -4.02 15.05 -5.80
C LEU A 34 -3.13 14.82 -7.02
N LEU A 35 -3.33 13.71 -7.75
CA LEU A 35 -2.58 13.38 -8.97
C LEU A 35 -2.86 14.36 -10.12
N ALA A 36 -4.03 14.98 -10.16
CA ALA A 36 -4.37 15.97 -11.19
C ALA A 36 -3.80 17.37 -10.90
N ASN A 37 -3.67 17.75 -9.61
CA ASN A 37 -3.40 19.12 -9.21
C ASN A 37 -1.95 19.38 -8.73
N TYR A 38 -1.09 18.37 -8.56
CA TYR A 38 0.28 18.58 -8.06
C TYR A 38 1.16 19.41 -8.99
N HIS A 39 0.83 19.50 -10.27
CA HIS A 39 1.59 20.30 -11.24
C HIS A 39 1.64 21.79 -10.91
N ASN A 40 0.71 22.27 -10.07
CA ASN A 40 0.68 23.66 -9.61
C ASN A 40 1.69 23.93 -8.49
N GLU A 41 2.32 22.88 -7.94
CA GLU A 41 3.25 22.97 -6.83
C GLU A 41 4.70 22.82 -7.32
N PRO A 42 5.48 23.91 -7.41
CA PRO A 42 6.82 23.88 -7.99
C PRO A 42 7.82 23.04 -7.19
N ALA A 43 7.52 22.75 -5.92
CA ALA A 43 8.36 21.90 -5.05
C ALA A 43 8.20 20.40 -5.32
N ILE A 44 7.23 20.00 -6.14
CA ILE A 44 6.87 18.60 -6.40
C ILE A 44 7.19 18.26 -7.86
N ALA A 45 8.04 17.24 -8.07
CA ALA A 45 8.32 16.74 -9.42
C ALA A 45 7.25 15.74 -9.89
N SER A 46 6.84 14.83 -8.99
CA SER A 46 5.79 13.84 -9.28
C SER A 46 5.10 13.35 -8.03
N ILE A 47 3.82 13.00 -8.20
CA ILE A 47 3.05 12.21 -7.23
C ILE A 47 2.58 10.93 -7.92
N SER A 48 2.64 9.81 -7.25
CA SER A 48 2.16 8.52 -7.75
C SER A 48 1.48 7.71 -6.66
N SER A 49 0.48 6.94 -7.04
CA SER A 49 -0.20 5.97 -6.18
C SER A 49 -0.56 4.74 -6.98
N MET A 50 -0.54 3.57 -6.34
CA MET A 50 -1.03 2.32 -6.92
C MET A 50 -2.46 1.99 -6.44
N TYR A 51 -3.09 2.90 -5.70
CA TYR A 51 -4.43 2.68 -5.20
C TYR A 51 -5.45 2.71 -6.34
N GLN A 52 -6.22 1.64 -6.48
CA GLN A 52 -7.30 1.49 -7.46
C GLN A 52 -8.48 0.79 -6.80
N ALA A 53 -9.67 1.40 -6.90
CA ALA A 53 -10.92 0.87 -6.37
C ALA A 53 -11.88 0.37 -7.46
N ASP A 54 -11.56 0.61 -8.73
CA ASP A 54 -12.40 0.36 -9.90
C ASP A 54 -11.82 -0.71 -10.84
N VAL A 55 -11.04 -1.65 -10.28
CA VAL A 55 -10.47 -2.75 -11.07
C VAL A 55 -11.58 -3.73 -11.47
N PRO A 56 -11.73 -4.04 -12.76
CA PRO A 56 -12.70 -5.03 -13.21
C PRO A 56 -12.37 -6.42 -12.64
N GLN A 57 -13.33 -7.00 -11.94
CA GLN A 57 -13.22 -8.33 -11.32
C GLN A 57 -14.39 -9.22 -11.73
N TYR A 58 -14.15 -10.52 -11.77
CA TYR A 58 -15.21 -11.50 -11.94
C TYR A 58 -15.64 -12.02 -10.57
N PHE A 59 -16.91 -11.81 -10.25
CA PHE A 59 -17.53 -12.32 -9.03
C PHE A 59 -18.29 -13.61 -9.34
N LEU A 60 -17.92 -14.70 -8.67
CA LEU A 60 -18.62 -15.98 -8.76
C LEU A 60 -19.72 -16.01 -7.69
N ASN A 61 -20.94 -15.77 -8.12
CA ASN A 61 -22.09 -15.84 -7.24
C ASN A 61 -22.57 -17.29 -7.14
N ILE A 62 -22.22 -17.95 -6.03
CA ILE A 62 -22.54 -19.35 -5.76
C ILE A 62 -23.79 -19.41 -4.90
N ASP A 63 -24.85 -19.99 -5.45
CA ASP A 63 -26.11 -20.24 -4.74
C ASP A 63 -25.93 -21.42 -3.77
N ARG A 64 -25.68 -21.10 -2.50
CA ARG A 64 -25.41 -22.09 -1.46
C ARG A 64 -26.59 -23.00 -1.16
N ASP A 65 -27.82 -22.51 -1.33
CA ASP A 65 -29.01 -23.29 -1.11
C ASP A 65 -29.16 -24.35 -2.21
N LYS A 66 -28.91 -23.98 -3.47
CA LYS A 66 -28.88 -24.96 -4.56
C LYS A 66 -27.76 -26.00 -4.37
N VAL A 67 -26.60 -25.59 -3.94
CA VAL A 67 -25.48 -26.51 -3.64
C VAL A 67 -25.92 -27.58 -2.65
N GLN A 68 -26.61 -27.19 -1.57
CA GLN A 68 -27.13 -28.15 -0.57
C GLN A 68 -28.25 -29.02 -1.12
N LEU A 69 -29.21 -28.43 -1.84
CA LEU A 69 -30.34 -29.18 -2.44
C LEU A 69 -29.88 -30.23 -3.44
N MET A 70 -28.77 -29.96 -4.17
CA MET A 70 -28.16 -30.91 -5.11
C MET A 70 -27.28 -31.96 -4.43
N GLY A 71 -27.17 -31.94 -3.10
CA GLY A 71 -26.34 -32.88 -2.34
C GLY A 71 -24.84 -32.67 -2.48
N LEU A 72 -24.42 -31.43 -2.83
CA LEU A 72 -23.03 -31.06 -2.93
C LEU A 72 -22.49 -30.54 -1.59
N GLN A 73 -21.19 -30.70 -1.38
CA GLN A 73 -20.49 -30.12 -0.25
C GLN A 73 -19.78 -28.83 -0.67
N LEU A 74 -20.01 -27.72 0.04
CA LEU A 74 -19.40 -26.42 -0.26
C LEU A 74 -17.87 -26.46 -0.25
N ASN A 75 -17.26 -27.24 0.63
CA ASN A 75 -15.81 -27.42 0.65
C ASN A 75 -15.28 -28.05 -0.64
N GLN A 76 -15.98 -29.03 -1.22
CA GLN A 76 -15.60 -29.64 -2.50
C GLN A 76 -15.74 -28.63 -3.64
N VAL A 77 -16.81 -27.82 -3.65
CA VAL A 77 -16.99 -26.75 -4.64
C VAL A 77 -15.81 -25.77 -4.61
N PHE A 78 -15.47 -25.26 -3.42
CA PHE A 78 -14.34 -24.33 -3.27
C PHE A 78 -12.98 -24.98 -3.55
N SER A 79 -12.78 -26.24 -3.17
CA SER A 79 -11.54 -26.95 -3.48
C SER A 79 -11.38 -27.16 -4.99
N THR A 80 -12.45 -27.50 -5.71
CA THR A 80 -12.43 -27.65 -7.17
C THR A 80 -12.09 -26.33 -7.85
N LEU A 81 -12.66 -25.21 -7.40
CA LEU A 81 -12.31 -23.87 -7.88
C LEU A 81 -10.85 -23.53 -7.59
N GLY A 82 -10.38 -23.81 -6.36
CA GLY A 82 -9.01 -23.57 -5.97
C GLY A 82 -7.99 -24.34 -6.80
N TYR A 83 -8.29 -25.59 -7.15
CA TYR A 83 -7.43 -26.42 -8.01
C TYR A 83 -7.43 -25.95 -9.47
N TYR A 84 -8.55 -25.43 -9.92
CA TYR A 84 -8.68 -24.95 -11.30
C TYR A 84 -8.11 -23.56 -11.51
N MET A 85 -8.45 -22.59 -10.63
CA MET A 85 -8.05 -21.19 -10.74
C MET A 85 -6.70 -20.88 -10.12
N GLY A 86 -6.23 -21.75 -9.23
CA GLY A 86 -4.99 -21.59 -8.49
C GLY A 86 -4.07 -22.79 -8.60
N GLN A 87 -3.35 -23.04 -7.53
CA GLN A 87 -2.43 -24.18 -7.43
C GLN A 87 -2.77 -25.02 -6.20
N ALA A 88 -2.89 -26.33 -6.37
CA ALA A 88 -2.98 -27.27 -5.29
C ALA A 88 -1.58 -27.75 -4.88
N TYR A 89 -1.19 -27.48 -3.65
CA TYR A 89 -0.02 -28.14 -3.08
C TYR A 89 -0.32 -29.62 -2.83
N VAL A 90 0.51 -30.50 -3.38
CA VAL A 90 0.33 -31.95 -3.27
C VAL A 90 1.30 -32.54 -2.25
N ASN A 91 2.58 -32.27 -2.40
CA ASN A 91 3.65 -32.79 -1.57
C ASN A 91 4.97 -32.09 -1.81
N ASP A 92 5.97 -32.41 -0.98
CA ASP A 92 7.36 -32.04 -1.18
C ASP A 92 8.21 -33.28 -1.50
N PHE A 93 9.25 -33.12 -2.30
CA PHE A 93 10.32 -34.11 -2.45
C PHE A 93 11.69 -33.46 -2.31
N VAL A 94 12.66 -34.25 -1.90
CA VAL A 94 14.04 -33.79 -1.71
C VAL A 94 14.89 -34.36 -2.81
N GLU A 95 15.54 -33.47 -3.58
CA GLU A 95 16.50 -33.85 -4.62
C GLU A 95 17.69 -32.87 -4.59
N PHE A 96 18.89 -33.37 -4.75
CA PHE A 96 20.14 -32.60 -4.67
C PHE A 96 20.28 -31.73 -3.40
N GLY A 97 19.75 -32.21 -2.26
CA GLY A 97 19.80 -31.49 -0.99
C GLY A 97 18.88 -30.26 -0.91
N ARG A 98 17.93 -30.10 -1.84
CA ARG A 98 16.90 -29.05 -1.85
C ARG A 98 15.52 -29.65 -1.78
N ILE A 99 14.60 -28.92 -1.14
CA ILE A 99 13.18 -29.27 -1.07
C ILE A 99 12.47 -28.64 -2.28
N TYR A 100 11.78 -29.48 -3.06
CA TYR A 100 10.96 -29.06 -4.19
C TYR A 100 9.49 -29.34 -3.88
N GLN A 101 8.65 -28.35 -4.15
CA GLN A 101 7.20 -28.47 -3.97
C GLN A 101 6.55 -29.02 -5.23
N VAL A 102 5.71 -30.05 -5.06
CA VAL A 102 4.84 -30.54 -6.12
C VAL A 102 3.51 -29.78 -6.05
N LYS A 103 3.21 -29.03 -7.08
CA LYS A 103 1.96 -28.28 -7.22
C LYS A 103 1.19 -28.76 -8.43
N LEU A 104 -0.12 -28.93 -8.27
CA LEU A 104 -1.03 -29.28 -9.34
C LEU A 104 -1.83 -28.01 -9.72
N GLU A 105 -1.91 -27.73 -11.00
CA GLU A 105 -2.71 -26.63 -11.54
C GLU A 105 -3.35 -27.04 -12.86
N ALA A 106 -4.43 -26.38 -13.25
CA ALA A 106 -5.01 -26.56 -14.57
C ALA A 106 -4.07 -25.95 -15.62
N GLY A 107 -4.00 -26.60 -16.80
CA GLY A 107 -3.15 -26.12 -17.89
C GLY A 107 -3.55 -24.71 -18.34
N GLU A 108 -2.60 -23.91 -18.84
CA GLU A 108 -2.81 -22.52 -19.26
C GLU A 108 -3.97 -22.30 -20.22
N GLN A 109 -4.28 -23.28 -21.08
CA GLN A 109 -5.39 -23.18 -22.03
C GLN A 109 -6.75 -23.27 -21.35
N ALA A 110 -6.83 -24.00 -20.23
CA ALA A 110 -8.09 -24.17 -19.48
C ALA A 110 -8.40 -22.95 -18.60
N GLN A 111 -7.42 -22.15 -18.23
CA GLN A 111 -7.59 -20.96 -17.38
C GLN A 111 -7.86 -19.67 -18.16
N LYS A 112 -7.78 -19.68 -19.49
CA LYS A 112 -7.89 -18.47 -20.32
C LYS A 112 -9.29 -17.87 -20.41
N VAL A 113 -10.32 -18.68 -20.24
CA VAL A 113 -11.72 -18.23 -20.41
C VAL A 113 -12.47 -18.45 -19.12
N ILE A 114 -12.93 -17.35 -18.54
CA ILE A 114 -13.68 -17.40 -17.26
C ILE A 114 -14.93 -18.26 -17.35
N ASP A 115 -15.58 -18.33 -18.52
CA ASP A 115 -16.77 -19.16 -18.76
C ASP A 115 -16.48 -20.67 -18.65
N ASP A 116 -15.22 -21.09 -18.79
CA ASP A 116 -14.86 -22.49 -18.63
C ASP A 116 -15.00 -22.97 -17.17
N VAL A 117 -15.03 -22.04 -16.20
CA VAL A 117 -15.38 -22.34 -14.82
C VAL A 117 -16.77 -22.95 -14.70
N LEU A 118 -17.73 -22.50 -15.52
CA LEU A 118 -19.11 -23.02 -15.51
C LEU A 118 -19.21 -24.46 -16.04
N LYS A 119 -18.20 -24.93 -16.78
CA LYS A 119 -18.12 -26.30 -17.30
C LYS A 119 -17.53 -27.29 -16.30
N LEU A 120 -16.88 -26.79 -15.24
CA LEU A 120 -16.38 -27.64 -14.16
C LEU A 120 -17.54 -28.40 -13.53
N SER A 121 -17.24 -29.56 -12.97
CA SER A 121 -18.25 -30.38 -12.30
C SER A 121 -17.75 -30.89 -10.96
N VAL A 122 -18.66 -31.03 -10.00
CA VAL A 122 -18.39 -31.58 -8.67
C VAL A 122 -19.31 -32.81 -8.46
N VAL A 123 -18.77 -33.83 -7.80
CA VAL A 123 -19.54 -35.05 -7.49
C VAL A 123 -20.46 -34.78 -6.29
N ASN A 124 -21.74 -35.13 -6.43
CA ASN A 124 -22.71 -35.04 -5.34
C ASN A 124 -22.68 -36.31 -4.43
N SER A 125 -23.49 -36.30 -3.38
CA SER A 125 -23.60 -37.42 -2.42
C SER A 125 -24.10 -38.74 -3.06
N LYS A 126 -24.67 -38.68 -4.27
CA LYS A 126 -25.19 -39.84 -5.03
C LYS A 126 -24.16 -40.35 -6.05
N GLY A 127 -22.99 -39.69 -6.18
CA GLY A 127 -21.98 -40.05 -7.18
C GLY A 127 -22.22 -39.43 -8.57
N GLU A 128 -23.15 -38.48 -8.70
CA GLU A 128 -23.48 -37.82 -9.96
C GLU A 128 -22.64 -36.56 -10.15
N MET A 129 -22.19 -36.29 -11.38
CA MET A 129 -21.44 -35.07 -11.73
C MET A 129 -22.39 -33.89 -11.93
N VAL A 130 -22.31 -32.88 -11.13
CA VAL A 130 -23.11 -31.66 -11.20
C VAL A 130 -22.25 -30.50 -11.71
N PRO A 131 -22.60 -29.89 -12.85
CA PRO A 131 -21.84 -28.79 -13.41
C PRO A 131 -22.04 -27.49 -12.60
N PHE A 132 -20.99 -26.66 -12.54
CA PHE A 132 -21.02 -25.37 -11.85
C PHE A 132 -22.09 -24.43 -12.38
N SER A 133 -22.43 -24.51 -13.68
CA SER A 133 -23.50 -23.72 -14.29
C SER A 133 -24.87 -23.91 -13.65
N SER A 134 -25.09 -25.03 -12.91
CA SER A 134 -26.33 -25.29 -12.23
C SER A 134 -26.59 -24.44 -10.98
N PHE A 135 -25.51 -23.98 -10.33
CA PHE A 135 -25.57 -23.27 -9.05
C PHE A 135 -24.67 -22.04 -8.97
N THR A 136 -23.96 -21.68 -10.06
CA THR A 136 -23.03 -20.53 -10.09
C THR A 136 -23.38 -19.60 -11.23
N GLN A 137 -23.32 -18.31 -10.97
CA GLN A 137 -23.41 -17.25 -11.98
C GLN A 137 -22.13 -16.40 -11.92
N ILE A 138 -21.65 -15.96 -13.08
CA ILE A 138 -20.51 -15.07 -13.20
C ILE A 138 -21.01 -13.66 -13.42
N GLU A 139 -20.62 -12.74 -12.56
CA GLU A 139 -20.94 -11.33 -12.66
C GLU A 139 -19.64 -10.53 -12.77
N GLN A 140 -19.59 -9.57 -13.67
CA GLN A 140 -18.48 -8.61 -13.69
C GLN A 140 -18.80 -7.47 -12.74
N LYS A 141 -17.89 -7.21 -11.80
CA LYS A 141 -18.00 -6.13 -10.82
C LYS A 141 -16.70 -5.33 -10.79
N LEU A 142 -16.81 -4.06 -10.44
CA LEU A 142 -15.65 -3.25 -10.08
C LEU A 142 -15.34 -3.47 -8.60
N GLY A 143 -14.08 -3.56 -8.28
CA GLY A 143 -13.63 -3.75 -6.90
C GLY A 143 -12.21 -3.26 -6.68
N MET A 144 -11.79 -3.23 -5.43
CA MET A 144 -10.42 -2.88 -5.06
C MET A 144 -9.46 -4.01 -5.40
N ASP A 145 -8.31 -3.69 -6.00
CA ASP A 145 -7.22 -4.64 -6.18
C ASP A 145 -6.61 -5.05 -4.83
N GLN A 146 -6.35 -4.06 -3.98
CA GLN A 146 -5.81 -4.27 -2.64
C GLN A 146 -6.55 -3.42 -1.61
N ILE A 147 -6.77 -3.97 -0.43
CA ILE A 147 -7.29 -3.26 0.74
C ILE A 147 -6.14 -2.97 1.68
N ASN A 148 -5.59 -1.76 1.59
CA ASN A 148 -4.56 -1.29 2.50
C ASN A 148 -5.21 -0.58 3.69
N ARG A 149 -4.65 -0.83 4.88
CA ARG A 149 -5.05 -0.13 6.09
C ARG A 149 -3.83 0.41 6.81
N TYR A 150 -3.92 1.66 7.21
CA TYR A 150 -2.94 2.32 8.05
C TYR A 150 -3.65 2.87 9.29
N ASN A 151 -3.11 2.65 10.47
CA ASN A 151 -3.76 3.01 11.75
C ASN A 151 -5.23 2.56 11.85
N MET A 152 -5.56 1.39 11.28
CA MET A 152 -6.90 0.79 11.20
C MET A 152 -7.88 1.49 10.24
N TYR A 153 -7.52 2.60 9.62
CA TYR A 153 -8.29 3.26 8.56
C TYR A 153 -7.96 2.67 7.18
N SER A 154 -8.92 2.67 6.28
CA SER A 154 -8.62 2.40 4.87
C SER A 154 -7.71 3.51 4.35
N ALA A 155 -6.62 3.15 3.71
CA ALA A 155 -5.60 4.10 3.30
C ALA A 155 -5.09 3.85 1.89
N ALA A 156 -4.66 4.93 1.25
CA ALA A 156 -3.98 4.92 -0.03
C ALA A 156 -2.55 5.42 0.16
N SER A 157 -1.58 4.57 -0.22
CA SER A 157 -0.16 4.95 -0.19
C SER A 157 0.16 5.85 -1.37
N ILE A 158 0.75 7.00 -1.09
CA ILE A 158 1.15 8.01 -2.07
C ILE A 158 2.67 8.21 -1.96
N THR A 159 3.34 8.13 -3.10
CA THR A 159 4.77 8.41 -3.20
C THR A 159 4.98 9.75 -3.90
N ILE A 160 5.76 10.63 -3.28
CA ILE A 160 6.03 11.98 -3.74
C ILE A 160 7.53 12.12 -4.03
N THR A 161 7.87 12.65 -5.19
CA THR A 161 9.24 12.98 -5.56
C THR A 161 9.42 14.50 -5.51
N PRO A 162 10.32 15.03 -4.67
CA PRO A 162 10.64 16.45 -4.66
C PRO A 162 11.21 16.93 -5.99
N ALA A 163 10.92 18.17 -6.38
CA ALA A 163 11.48 18.77 -7.58
C ALA A 163 12.99 19.02 -7.44
N ALA A 164 13.71 19.03 -8.56
CA ALA A 164 15.13 19.33 -8.56
C ALA A 164 15.39 20.75 -7.99
N GLY A 165 16.22 20.84 -6.96
CA GLY A 165 16.50 22.10 -6.26
C GLY A 165 15.55 22.44 -5.10
N SER A 166 14.49 21.65 -4.90
CA SER A 166 13.63 21.76 -3.71
C SER A 166 14.07 20.80 -2.62
N SER A 167 13.95 21.23 -1.37
CA SER A 167 14.19 20.34 -0.22
C SER A 167 12.98 19.43 0.03
N SER A 168 13.22 18.30 0.69
CA SER A 168 12.14 17.41 1.16
C SER A 168 11.14 18.15 2.07
N GLY A 169 11.60 19.04 2.95
CA GLY A 169 10.74 19.86 3.79
C GLY A 169 9.81 20.78 2.98
N GLN A 170 10.29 21.40 1.91
CA GLN A 170 9.45 22.20 1.02
C GLN A 170 8.40 21.36 0.29
N ALA A 171 8.77 20.15 -0.15
CA ALA A 171 7.81 19.23 -0.75
C ALA A 171 6.75 18.75 0.25
N ILE A 172 7.14 18.48 1.50
CA ILE A 172 6.22 18.12 2.59
C ILE A 172 5.19 19.23 2.84
N GLU A 173 5.62 20.49 2.93
CA GLU A 173 4.74 21.65 3.11
C GLU A 173 3.80 21.85 1.92
N ALA A 174 4.33 21.72 0.69
CA ALA A 174 3.55 21.84 -0.54
C ALA A 174 2.44 20.78 -0.62
N VAL A 175 2.78 19.51 -0.32
CA VAL A 175 1.79 18.42 -0.29
C VAL A 175 0.75 18.63 0.80
N GLY A 176 1.16 19.06 2.01
CA GLY A 176 0.21 19.38 3.08
C GLY A 176 -0.78 20.48 2.68
N SER A 177 -0.30 21.51 1.98
CA SER A 177 -1.12 22.59 1.45
C SER A 177 -2.07 22.11 0.36
N LEU A 178 -1.57 21.26 -0.54
CA LEU A 178 -2.34 20.65 -1.62
C LEU A 178 -3.49 19.80 -1.07
N ILE A 179 -3.22 18.93 -0.09
CA ILE A 179 -4.23 18.10 0.56
C ILE A 179 -5.30 18.98 1.21
N LYS A 180 -4.89 19.99 1.97
CA LYS A 180 -5.82 20.89 2.65
C LYS A 180 -6.72 21.66 1.68
N ASN A 181 -6.16 22.10 0.54
CA ASN A 181 -6.90 22.87 -0.46
C ASN A 181 -7.84 22.00 -1.29
N GLN A 182 -7.45 20.77 -1.62
CA GLN A 182 -8.21 19.88 -2.49
C GLN A 182 -9.22 19.01 -1.71
N LEU A 183 -8.82 18.51 -0.54
CA LEU A 183 -9.59 17.52 0.22
C LEU A 183 -10.20 18.08 1.51
N GLY A 184 -9.79 19.28 1.93
CA GLY A 184 -10.27 19.89 3.16
C GLY A 184 -9.96 19.03 4.39
N ASN A 185 -11.01 18.72 5.18
CA ASN A 185 -10.91 17.90 6.39
C ASN A 185 -11.62 16.53 6.23
N GLU A 186 -11.86 16.09 5.02
CA GLU A 186 -12.58 14.83 4.77
C GLU A 186 -11.67 13.61 4.96
N PHE A 187 -10.43 13.73 4.55
CA PHE A 187 -9.40 12.71 4.67
C PHE A 187 -8.33 13.13 5.67
N GLY A 188 -7.81 12.16 6.43
CA GLY A 188 -6.60 12.31 7.19
C GLY A 188 -5.38 11.95 6.35
N TYR A 189 -4.20 12.35 6.78
CA TYR A 189 -2.96 11.84 6.19
C TYR A 189 -1.86 11.74 7.25
N GLU A 190 -0.96 10.80 7.03
CA GLU A 190 0.24 10.66 7.85
C GLU A 190 1.47 10.41 6.99
N TRP A 191 2.55 11.05 7.39
CA TRP A 191 3.84 10.83 6.77
C TRP A 191 4.45 9.53 7.28
N THR A 192 5.06 8.76 6.40
CA THR A 192 5.72 7.51 6.73
C THR A 192 7.17 7.51 6.26
N SER A 193 7.94 6.49 6.66
CA SER A 193 9.33 6.32 6.23
C SER A 193 10.21 7.54 6.57
N VAL A 194 10.99 8.04 5.62
CA VAL A 194 11.90 9.18 5.79
C VAL A 194 11.15 10.46 6.12
N ALA A 195 10.00 10.69 5.48
CA ALA A 195 9.18 11.89 5.70
C ALA A 195 8.67 11.97 7.15
N TYR A 196 8.30 10.85 7.76
CA TYR A 196 7.95 10.80 9.18
C TYR A 196 9.09 11.27 10.08
N GLN A 197 10.30 10.79 9.83
CA GLN A 197 11.46 11.20 10.62
C GLN A 197 11.76 12.68 10.45
N GLU A 198 11.64 13.20 9.24
CA GLU A 198 11.91 14.60 8.93
C GLU A 198 10.91 15.54 9.62
N THR A 199 9.62 15.18 9.59
CA THR A 199 8.56 15.96 10.26
C THR A 199 8.66 15.89 11.79
N HIS A 200 9.14 14.78 12.36
CA HIS A 200 9.23 14.58 13.81
C HIS A 200 10.61 14.96 14.39
N SER A 201 11.65 15.05 13.57
CA SER A 201 12.98 15.48 14.04
C SER A 201 13.03 16.97 14.40
N GLY A 202 12.08 17.76 13.92
CA GLY A 202 11.86 19.16 14.28
C GLY A 202 13.12 20.00 14.27
N ASN A 203 13.17 21.03 15.09
CA ASN A 203 14.31 21.95 15.26
C ASN A 203 15.47 21.37 16.11
N THR A 204 15.49 20.05 16.35
CA THR A 204 16.48 19.42 17.23
C THR A 204 17.91 19.68 16.76
N THR A 205 18.14 19.62 15.46
CA THR A 205 19.45 19.91 14.85
C THR A 205 19.87 21.36 15.09
N THR A 206 18.95 22.32 14.96
CA THR A 206 19.21 23.73 15.22
C THR A 206 19.51 24.00 16.70
N ILE A 207 18.75 23.36 17.59
CA ILE A 207 18.97 23.46 19.06
C ILE A 207 20.35 22.88 19.42
N ILE A 208 20.71 21.70 18.87
CA ILE A 208 22.02 21.09 19.10
C ILE A 208 23.16 22.00 18.60
N LEU A 209 22.97 22.59 17.39
CA LEU A 209 23.98 23.51 16.84
C LEU A 209 24.17 24.75 17.73
N ILE A 210 23.08 25.37 18.18
CA ILE A 210 23.16 26.52 19.09
C ILE A 210 23.82 26.13 20.41
N MET A 211 23.43 24.98 20.97
CA MET A 211 24.07 24.48 22.21
C MET A 211 25.54 24.15 22.00
N ALA A 212 25.94 23.58 20.87
CA ALA A 212 27.35 23.32 20.57
C ALA A 212 28.15 24.60 20.46
N LEU A 213 27.64 25.63 19.79
CA LEU A 213 28.29 26.94 19.71
C LEU A 213 28.39 27.60 21.08
N LEU A 214 27.34 27.50 21.92
CA LEU A 214 27.36 28.03 23.26
C LEU A 214 28.45 27.35 24.14
N VAL A 215 28.49 26.00 24.09
CA VAL A 215 29.52 25.24 24.83
C VAL A 215 30.90 25.59 24.32
N ALA A 216 31.14 25.66 23.01
CA ALA A 216 32.42 26.07 22.45
C ALA A 216 32.83 27.49 22.92
N TYR A 217 31.87 28.42 22.91
CA TYR A 217 32.10 29.78 23.43
C TYR A 217 32.45 29.77 24.91
N LEU A 218 31.78 29.01 25.75
CA LEU A 218 32.07 28.92 27.20
C LEU A 218 33.45 28.30 27.47
N VAL A 219 33.82 27.27 26.69
CA VAL A 219 35.18 26.68 26.80
C VAL A 219 36.25 27.70 26.45
N LEU A 220 36.06 28.46 25.37
CA LEU A 220 37.02 29.52 25.00
C LEU A 220 37.02 30.64 26.04
N ALA A 221 35.88 31.05 26.57
CA ALA A 221 35.81 32.08 27.64
C ALA A 221 36.55 31.63 28.90
N ALA A 222 36.45 30.37 29.29
CA ALA A 222 37.19 29.78 30.40
C ALA A 222 38.70 29.70 30.14
N GLN A 223 39.10 29.36 28.90
CA GLN A 223 40.49 29.24 28.51
C GLN A 223 41.19 30.61 28.44
N TYR A 224 40.48 31.65 28.00
CA TYR A 224 41.01 33.01 27.91
C TYR A 224 40.76 33.86 29.17
N GLU A 225 40.13 33.31 30.20
CA GLU A 225 39.73 34.02 31.42
C GLU A 225 39.03 35.36 31.14
N SER A 226 38.31 35.43 29.99
CA SER A 226 37.69 36.66 29.51
C SER A 226 36.43 36.36 28.71
N TRP A 227 35.36 37.08 28.95
CA TRP A 227 34.11 36.97 28.20
C TRP A 227 34.16 37.61 26.81
N THR A 228 35.08 38.55 26.57
CA THR A 228 35.13 39.29 25.31
C THR A 228 36.18 38.71 24.33
N SER A 229 37.23 38.07 24.84
CA SER A 229 38.31 37.52 24.02
C SER A 229 37.86 36.44 23.03
N PRO A 230 36.93 35.52 23.34
CA PRO A 230 36.46 34.55 22.38
C PRO A 230 35.78 35.16 21.16
N VAL A 231 35.07 36.28 21.33
CA VAL A 231 34.41 36.99 20.22
C VAL A 231 35.45 37.56 19.26
N ALA A 232 36.53 38.13 19.78
CA ALA A 232 37.60 38.67 18.97
C ALA A 232 38.43 37.59 18.25
N ALA A 233 38.45 36.35 18.76
CA ALA A 233 39.15 35.22 18.14
C ALA A 233 38.36 34.58 17.01
N VAL A 234 37.04 34.75 16.94
CA VAL A 234 36.14 34.20 15.92
C VAL A 234 35.86 35.21 14.82
N MET A 235 36.02 36.50 15.05
CA MET A 235 35.96 37.58 14.03
C MET A 235 37.26 37.73 13.28
#